data_05c47ce916b6dca8f16a93000de2eee1
#
_entry.id   05c47ce916b6dca8f16a93000de2eee1
#
_cell.length_a   1.000
_cell.length_b   1.000
_cell.length_c   1.000
_cell.angle_alpha   90.00
_cell.angle_beta   90.00
_cell.angle_gamma   90.00
#
_symmetry.space_group_name_H-M   'P 1'
#
loop_
_entity.id
_entity.type
_entity.pdbx_description
1 polymer ?
#
loop_
_entity_poly.entity_id
_entity_poly.type
_entity_poly.pdbx_seq_one_letter_code
_entity_poly.pdbx_strand_id
1 'polypeptide(L)'
;MIVFFPACLRHFRLCAWHEEGAPGPEERPKAFLSRTMSSQHDDEAQKEAAFAAEHLAAESMAADMDPWVVFDARKTPRAEFEEWLQTYQPSRVSRFGDPERNAEPVGWIAVYGPSFCPEGGDVVGLQEDWERLQGSGRHITFDTVKELALNRRVLTGKWLMHLDSGFKVDHAWRGIARAALEGRIGVAKVSPCCPDSERKQVICVYTEDFTNEEQVLVADAVIRATGVKCLLSYKPDVYTYLGIYRDNRWHLCPTIYESKFDLECIPRRSRIINKVNNTEVT
;
A
#
# COMPACT_ATOMS: atom_id res chain seq x y z
N MET A 1 -7.37 12.00 21.72
CA MET A 1 -7.09 10.68 22.32
C MET A 1 -6.55 9.82 21.16
N ILE A 2 -5.26 9.66 21.12
CA ILE A 2 -4.53 9.00 20.02
C ILE A 2 -4.77 7.50 20.16
N VAL A 3 -5.44 6.91 19.18
CA VAL A 3 -5.55 5.44 19.10
C VAL A 3 -4.31 4.94 18.36
N PHE A 4 -3.34 4.46 19.13
CA PHE A 4 -2.20 3.74 18.60
C PHE A 4 -2.69 2.40 18.02
N PHE A 5 -2.50 2.17 16.70
CA PHE A 5 -2.32 0.82 16.22
C PHE A 5 -1.01 0.31 16.83
N PRO A 6 -0.97 -0.87 17.45
CA PRO A 6 0.29 -1.39 17.93
C PRO A 6 1.16 -1.74 16.72
N ALA A 7 2.03 -0.81 16.35
CA ALA A 7 3.14 -1.11 15.46
C ALA A 7 4.08 -2.05 16.20
N CYS A 8 4.10 -3.31 15.82
CA CYS A 8 5.07 -4.28 16.29
C CYS A 8 6.43 -3.94 15.65
N LEU A 9 7.10 -2.93 16.20
CA LEU A 9 8.47 -2.53 15.85
C LEU A 9 9.42 -3.06 16.91
N ARG A 10 9.84 -4.33 16.81
CA ARG A 10 11.13 -4.78 17.36
C ARG A 10 11.70 -5.86 16.44
N HIS A 11 12.93 -5.60 15.97
CA HIS A 11 13.82 -6.50 15.23
C HIS A 11 13.71 -6.48 13.69
N PHE A 12 14.05 -5.36 13.05
CA PHE A 12 14.79 -5.45 11.80
C PHE A 12 16.29 -5.49 12.12
N ARG A 13 16.87 -6.68 12.15
CA ARG A 13 18.33 -6.84 12.04
C ARG A 13 18.71 -6.63 10.58
N LEU A 14 19.45 -5.56 10.31
CA LEU A 14 20.24 -5.41 9.09
C LEU A 14 21.24 -6.58 9.02
N CYS A 15 21.01 -7.51 8.10
CA CYS A 15 22.03 -8.49 7.73
C CYS A 15 23.12 -7.78 6.92
N ALA A 16 24.24 -7.51 7.56
CA ALA A 16 25.47 -7.10 6.88
C ALA A 16 25.99 -8.27 6.03
N TRP A 17 26.22 -8.00 4.75
CA TRP A 17 26.87 -8.94 3.83
C TRP A 17 28.38 -8.92 4.08
N HIS A 18 28.95 -10.08 4.38
CA HIS A 18 30.39 -10.30 4.32
C HIS A 18 30.77 -10.59 2.86
N GLU A 19 31.72 -9.81 2.35
CA GLU A 19 32.41 -10.08 1.08
C GLU A 19 33.37 -11.26 1.25
N GLU A 20 33.20 -12.32 0.47
CA GLU A 20 34.23 -13.32 0.23
C GLU A 20 34.78 -13.21 -1.19
N GLY A 21 36.10 -13.33 -1.28
CA GLY A 21 37.00 -12.94 -2.33
C GLY A 21 36.76 -13.52 -3.74
N ALA A 22 37.16 -12.72 -4.71
CA ALA A 22 37.14 -13.02 -6.12
C ALA A 22 38.39 -13.80 -6.59
N PRO A 23 38.26 -14.76 -7.53
CA PRO A 23 39.41 -15.33 -8.26
C PRO A 23 39.80 -14.46 -9.44
N GLY A 24 41.11 -14.47 -9.78
CA GLY A 24 41.77 -13.62 -10.74
C GLY A 24 41.42 -13.87 -12.24
N PRO A 25 41.95 -13.04 -13.14
CA PRO A 25 41.41 -12.91 -14.51
C PRO A 25 41.97 -13.94 -15.50
N GLU A 26 41.07 -14.65 -16.17
CA GLU A 26 41.36 -15.38 -17.44
C GLU A 26 40.80 -14.60 -18.64
N GLU A 27 41.60 -14.50 -19.69
CA GLU A 27 41.26 -13.83 -20.95
C GLU A 27 40.10 -14.49 -21.70
N ARG A 28 39.08 -13.70 -22.08
CA ARG A 28 37.88 -14.14 -22.82
C ARG A 28 37.68 -13.38 -24.13
N PRO A 29 37.09 -14.00 -25.18
CA PRO A 29 36.97 -13.45 -26.54
C PRO A 29 35.95 -12.31 -26.64
N LYS A 30 36.16 -11.36 -27.53
CA LYS A 30 35.43 -10.08 -27.73
C LYS A 30 33.93 -10.16 -27.98
N ALA A 31 33.34 -11.32 -28.26
CA ALA A 31 31.88 -11.47 -28.43
C ALA A 31 31.08 -11.49 -27.12
N PHE A 32 31.75 -11.55 -25.96
CA PHE A 32 31.14 -11.61 -24.63
C PHE A 32 30.83 -10.22 -24.02
N LEU A 33 31.49 -9.18 -24.50
CA LEU A 33 31.39 -7.82 -23.96
C LEU A 33 30.03 -7.14 -24.18
N SER A 34 29.34 -7.43 -25.29
CA SER A 34 28.02 -6.85 -25.58
C SER A 34 26.92 -7.41 -24.69
N ARG A 35 27.04 -8.68 -24.29
CA ARG A 35 26.04 -9.35 -23.43
C ARG A 35 26.23 -9.02 -21.95
N THR A 36 27.47 -8.74 -21.53
CA THR A 36 27.80 -8.33 -20.15
C THR A 36 27.39 -6.88 -19.87
N MET A 37 27.48 -5.98 -20.85
CA MET A 37 27.06 -4.58 -20.66
C MET A 37 25.52 -4.44 -20.53
N SER A 38 24.72 -5.24 -21.25
CA SER A 38 23.27 -5.29 -21.10
C SER A 38 22.86 -5.83 -19.72
N SER A 39 23.53 -6.91 -19.26
CA SER A 39 23.28 -7.49 -17.94
C SER A 39 23.63 -6.54 -16.78
N GLN A 40 24.72 -5.78 -16.89
CA GLN A 40 25.12 -4.81 -15.86
C GLN A 40 24.15 -3.63 -15.77
N HIS A 41 23.61 -3.18 -16.89
CA HIS A 41 22.62 -2.09 -16.91
C HIS A 41 21.27 -2.54 -16.34
N ASP A 42 20.88 -3.78 -16.61
CA ASP A 42 19.67 -4.38 -16.03
C ASP A 42 19.82 -4.60 -14.51
N ASP A 43 21.01 -5.00 -14.05
CA ASP A 43 21.32 -5.18 -12.63
C ASP A 43 21.36 -3.85 -11.86
N GLU A 44 21.87 -2.77 -12.47
CA GLU A 44 21.84 -1.43 -11.85
C GLU A 44 20.43 -0.88 -11.78
N ALA A 45 19.63 -1.01 -12.83
CA ALA A 45 18.22 -0.60 -12.83
C ALA A 45 17.39 -1.38 -11.81
N GLN A 46 17.66 -2.66 -11.60
CA GLN A 46 17.01 -3.48 -10.57
C GLN A 46 17.41 -3.04 -9.15
N LYS A 47 18.68 -2.70 -8.91
CA LYS A 47 19.16 -2.20 -7.63
C LYS A 47 18.54 -0.84 -7.30
N GLU A 48 18.43 0.05 -8.27
CA GLU A 48 17.80 1.37 -8.10
C GLU A 48 16.30 1.25 -7.82
N ALA A 49 15.60 0.33 -8.51
CA ALA A 49 14.19 0.05 -8.27
C ALA A 49 13.94 -0.59 -6.89
N ALA A 50 14.82 -1.50 -6.45
CA ALA A 50 14.77 -2.11 -5.12
C ALA A 50 15.01 -1.07 -4.02
N PHE A 51 16.01 -0.19 -4.17
CA PHE A 51 16.29 0.90 -3.25
C PHE A 51 15.10 1.88 -3.14
N ALA A 52 14.49 2.24 -4.29
CA ALA A 52 13.30 3.09 -4.31
C ALA A 52 12.10 2.44 -3.58
N ALA A 53 11.94 1.11 -3.71
CA ALA A 53 10.88 0.37 -3.03
C ALA A 53 11.10 0.29 -1.52
N GLU A 54 12.33 0.07 -1.07
CA GLU A 54 12.69 0.11 0.36
C GLU A 54 12.48 1.49 0.96
N HIS A 55 12.87 2.54 0.25
CA HIS A 55 12.67 3.91 0.68
C HIS A 55 11.18 4.25 0.84
N LEU A 56 10.34 3.85 -0.12
CA LEU A 56 8.89 4.02 -0.03
C LEU A 56 8.27 3.24 1.13
N ALA A 57 8.79 2.04 1.41
CA ALA A 57 8.36 1.24 2.55
C ALA A 57 8.72 1.91 3.87
N ALA A 58 9.96 2.41 4.00
CA ALA A 58 10.43 3.11 5.19
C ALA A 58 9.65 4.40 5.44
N GLU A 59 9.34 5.17 4.40
CA GLU A 59 8.52 6.37 4.50
C GLU A 59 7.07 6.05 4.93
N SER A 60 6.49 4.98 4.40
CA SER A 60 5.16 4.54 4.81
C SER A 60 5.13 4.12 6.28
N MET A 61 6.16 3.40 6.74
CA MET A 61 6.29 3.04 8.16
C MET A 61 6.52 4.27 9.04
N ALA A 62 7.32 5.23 8.60
CA ALA A 62 7.51 6.49 9.32
C ALA A 62 6.20 7.29 9.40
N ALA A 63 5.41 7.29 8.34
CA ALA A 63 4.09 7.92 8.34
C ALA A 63 3.10 7.24 9.30
N ASP A 64 3.22 5.92 9.49
CA ASP A 64 2.39 5.21 10.45
C ASP A 64 2.76 5.52 11.92
N MET A 65 4.00 6.00 12.18
CA MET A 65 4.48 6.40 13.52
C MET A 65 4.08 7.82 13.90
N ASP A 66 3.82 8.69 12.93
CA ASP A 66 3.39 10.07 13.20
C ASP A 66 1.90 10.17 13.53
N PRO A 67 1.46 11.24 14.18
CA PRO A 67 0.04 11.44 14.51
C PRO A 67 -0.85 11.41 13.28
N TRP A 68 -1.99 10.74 13.41
CA TRP A 68 -3.03 10.72 12.36
C TRP A 68 -4.13 11.70 12.68
N VAL A 69 -4.64 12.35 11.66
CA VAL A 69 -5.88 13.14 11.73
C VAL A 69 -7.04 12.20 11.36
N VAL A 70 -7.88 11.88 12.34
CA VAL A 70 -8.92 10.85 12.17
C VAL A 70 -10.31 11.44 12.43
N PHE A 71 -11.24 11.21 11.48
CA PHE A 71 -12.66 11.29 11.74
C PHE A 71 -13.21 9.88 12.05
N ASP A 72 -13.62 9.66 13.28
CA ASP A 72 -14.19 8.37 13.71
C ASP A 72 -15.72 8.50 13.79
N ALA A 73 -16.44 7.99 12.79
CA ALA A 73 -17.89 8.09 12.71
C ALA A 73 -18.65 7.37 13.84
N ARG A 74 -17.95 6.55 14.63
CA ARG A 74 -18.52 5.89 15.82
C ARG A 74 -18.51 6.80 17.06
N LYS A 75 -17.72 7.88 17.02
CA LYS A 75 -17.45 8.76 18.18
C LYS A 75 -17.76 10.23 17.91
N THR A 76 -17.56 10.66 16.66
CA THR A 76 -17.69 12.06 16.26
C THR A 76 -19.07 12.28 15.61
N PRO A 77 -19.81 13.33 16.01
CA PRO A 77 -21.10 13.64 15.40
C PRO A 77 -21.00 13.83 13.88
N ARG A 78 -21.91 13.23 13.13
CA ARG A 78 -21.95 13.33 11.66
C ARG A 78 -22.04 14.77 11.16
N ALA A 79 -22.63 15.67 11.92
CA ALA A 79 -22.77 17.08 11.57
C ALA A 79 -21.42 17.82 11.46
N GLU A 80 -20.38 17.34 12.14
CA GLU A 80 -19.04 17.94 12.13
C GLU A 80 -18.22 17.50 10.93
N PHE A 81 -18.68 16.50 10.15
CA PHE A 81 -17.88 15.87 9.12
C PHE A 81 -17.49 16.81 7.97
N GLU A 82 -18.41 17.64 7.49
CA GLU A 82 -18.13 18.53 6.36
C GLU A 82 -17.13 19.63 6.73
N GLU A 83 -17.19 20.16 7.94
CA GLU A 83 -16.21 21.11 8.46
C GLU A 83 -14.83 20.46 8.63
N TRP A 84 -14.81 19.24 9.22
CA TRP A 84 -13.58 18.46 9.34
C TRP A 84 -12.96 18.18 7.96
N LEU A 85 -13.77 17.79 6.96
CA LEU A 85 -13.31 17.47 5.61
C LEU A 85 -12.75 18.70 4.88
N GLN A 86 -13.28 19.89 5.16
CA GLN A 86 -12.75 21.15 4.61
C GLN A 86 -11.45 21.56 5.31
N THR A 87 -11.36 21.36 6.63
CA THR A 87 -10.18 21.70 7.42
C THR A 87 -8.98 20.82 7.04
N TYR A 88 -9.21 19.52 6.86
CA TYR A 88 -8.17 18.54 6.60
C TYR A 88 -8.15 18.07 5.14
N GLN A 89 -8.09 19.01 4.20
CA GLN A 89 -7.91 18.70 2.79
C GLN A 89 -6.51 18.12 2.53
N PRO A 90 -6.39 16.96 1.89
CA PRO A 90 -5.09 16.29 1.67
C PRO A 90 -4.03 17.16 1.02
N SER A 91 -4.43 18.03 0.07
CA SER A 91 -3.50 18.93 -0.61
C SER A 91 -3.00 20.10 0.23
N ARG A 92 -3.59 20.35 1.41
CA ARG A 92 -3.27 21.47 2.30
C ARG A 92 -2.66 21.04 3.62
N VAL A 93 -2.80 19.80 4.01
CA VAL A 93 -2.19 19.25 5.21
C VAL A 93 -0.78 18.82 4.87
N SER A 94 0.23 19.45 5.50
CA SER A 94 1.64 19.11 5.28
C SER A 94 2.04 17.83 6.01
N ARG A 95 2.79 16.97 5.34
CA ARG A 95 3.39 15.75 5.92
C ARG A 95 4.33 16.06 7.09
N PHE A 96 5.09 17.15 6.97
CA PHE A 96 6.13 17.53 7.93
C PHE A 96 5.70 18.68 8.86
N GLY A 97 4.41 19.03 8.81
CA GLY A 97 3.91 20.20 9.54
C GLY A 97 4.25 21.52 8.88
N ASP A 98 4.01 22.59 9.60
CA ASP A 98 4.32 23.96 9.19
C ASP A 98 4.73 24.76 10.43
N PRO A 99 6.04 24.99 10.66
CA PRO A 99 6.53 25.72 11.83
C PRO A 99 6.01 27.15 11.92
N GLU A 100 5.75 27.82 10.78
CA GLU A 100 5.24 29.19 10.75
C GLU A 100 3.78 29.26 11.22
N ARG A 101 3.02 28.18 11.02
CA ARG A 101 1.63 28.03 11.45
C ARG A 101 1.46 27.20 12.72
N ASN A 102 2.57 26.82 13.35
CA ASN A 102 2.60 25.92 14.50
C ASN A 102 1.79 24.62 14.26
N ALA A 103 1.88 24.08 13.03
CA ALA A 103 1.21 22.84 12.65
C ALA A 103 2.17 21.66 12.81
N GLU A 104 1.72 20.65 13.56
CA GLU A 104 2.48 19.42 13.79
C GLU A 104 2.53 18.53 12.53
N PRO A 105 3.54 17.65 12.41
CA PRO A 105 3.59 16.61 11.37
C PRO A 105 2.34 15.72 11.40
N VAL A 106 1.85 15.34 10.21
CA VAL A 106 0.70 14.46 10.05
C VAL A 106 1.11 13.24 9.24
N GLY A 107 0.95 12.05 9.83
CA GLY A 107 1.22 10.80 9.16
C GLY A 107 0.18 10.47 8.10
N TRP A 108 -1.08 10.48 8.50
CA TRP A 108 -2.22 10.16 7.64
C TRP A 108 -3.46 10.97 8.03
N ILE A 109 -4.33 11.19 7.04
CA ILE A 109 -5.71 11.67 7.24
C ILE A 109 -6.62 10.46 7.00
N ALA A 110 -7.46 10.09 7.98
CA ALA A 110 -8.26 8.87 7.92
C ALA A 110 -9.71 9.08 8.32
N VAL A 111 -10.60 8.28 7.74
CA VAL A 111 -12.00 8.17 8.14
C VAL A 111 -12.30 6.74 8.53
N TYR A 112 -12.81 6.54 9.74
CA TYR A 112 -13.33 5.27 10.22
C TYR A 112 -14.85 5.29 10.10
N GLY A 113 -15.40 4.37 9.31
CA GLY A 113 -16.83 4.21 9.13
C GLY A 113 -17.52 3.68 10.41
N PRO A 114 -18.86 3.73 10.45
CA PRO A 114 -19.64 3.32 11.63
C PRO A 114 -19.50 1.83 11.97
N SER A 115 -19.24 0.98 10.98
CA SER A 115 -19.07 -0.48 11.15
C SER A 115 -17.61 -0.89 11.34
N PHE A 116 -16.66 0.04 11.34
CA PHE A 116 -15.24 -0.31 11.44
C PHE A 116 -14.94 -1.04 12.76
N CYS A 117 -14.37 -2.23 12.65
CA CYS A 117 -13.82 -3.02 13.74
C CYS A 117 -12.30 -3.07 13.63
N PRO A 118 -11.55 -2.61 14.64
CA PRO A 118 -10.08 -2.59 14.59
C PRO A 118 -9.44 -3.96 14.90
N GLU A 119 -10.18 -5.06 14.79
CA GLU A 119 -9.64 -6.38 15.04
C GLU A 119 -8.57 -6.71 14.00
N GLY A 120 -7.31 -6.73 14.44
CA GLY A 120 -6.15 -7.18 13.67
C GLY A 120 -5.85 -8.65 13.94
N GLY A 121 -5.23 -9.34 12.99
CA GLY A 121 -4.70 -10.67 13.20
C GLY A 121 -3.40 -10.66 14.03
N ASP A 122 -2.83 -11.85 14.24
CA ASP A 122 -1.56 -12.06 14.93
C ASP A 122 -0.38 -11.75 14.00
N VAL A 123 -0.02 -10.46 13.90
CA VAL A 123 1.10 -10.01 13.03
C VAL A 123 2.44 -10.53 13.52
N VAL A 124 2.64 -10.65 14.84
CA VAL A 124 3.88 -11.17 15.41
C VAL A 124 4.09 -12.63 15.03
N GLY A 125 3.08 -13.46 15.27
CA GLY A 125 3.13 -14.85 14.87
C GLY A 125 3.21 -15.04 13.34
N LEU A 126 2.62 -14.13 12.56
CA LEU A 126 2.78 -14.13 11.11
C LEU A 126 4.26 -13.93 10.70
N GLN A 127 4.95 -12.99 11.32
CA GLN A 127 6.37 -12.72 11.04
C GLN A 127 7.26 -13.89 11.45
N GLU A 128 7.00 -14.52 12.59
CA GLU A 128 7.70 -15.73 13.02
C GLU A 128 7.49 -16.91 12.07
N ASP A 129 6.25 -17.13 11.61
CA ASP A 129 5.93 -18.17 10.63
C ASP A 129 6.60 -17.89 9.27
N TRP A 130 6.69 -16.62 8.90
CA TRP A 130 7.37 -16.19 7.68
C TRP A 130 8.87 -16.48 7.72
N GLU A 131 9.55 -16.16 8.82
CA GLU A 131 10.97 -16.49 9.01
C GLU A 131 11.21 -18.01 8.93
N ARG A 132 10.35 -18.81 9.56
CA ARG A 132 10.40 -20.28 9.48
C ARG A 132 10.20 -20.78 8.05
N LEU A 133 9.24 -20.23 7.34
CA LEU A 133 8.98 -20.60 5.94
C LEU A 133 10.20 -20.29 5.06
N GLN A 134 10.82 -19.13 5.20
CA GLN A 134 12.03 -18.76 4.46
C GLN A 134 13.20 -19.70 4.74
N GLY A 135 13.35 -20.16 5.97
CA GLY A 135 14.40 -21.12 6.40
C GLY A 135 14.13 -22.57 5.96
N SER A 136 12.89 -22.92 5.57
CA SER A 136 12.50 -24.29 5.27
C SER A 136 12.91 -24.80 3.88
N GLY A 137 13.36 -23.91 2.98
CA GLY A 137 13.62 -24.21 1.57
C GLY A 137 12.37 -24.48 0.73
N ARG A 138 11.17 -24.35 1.30
CA ARG A 138 9.89 -24.47 0.56
C ARG A 138 9.75 -23.31 -0.42
N HIS A 139 9.25 -23.59 -1.62
CA HIS A 139 8.99 -22.54 -2.61
C HIS A 139 7.92 -21.59 -2.12
N ILE A 140 8.21 -20.28 -2.16
CA ILE A 140 7.29 -19.23 -1.71
C ILE A 140 6.42 -18.78 -2.88
N THR A 141 5.11 -18.92 -2.73
CA THR A 141 4.08 -18.56 -3.70
C THR A 141 3.02 -17.69 -3.04
N PHE A 142 2.10 -17.14 -3.83
CA PHE A 142 0.91 -16.45 -3.30
C PHE A 142 0.13 -17.37 -2.34
N ASP A 143 -0.04 -18.63 -2.69
CA ASP A 143 -0.82 -19.58 -1.87
C ASP A 143 -0.16 -19.86 -0.52
N THR A 144 1.17 -19.95 -0.47
CA THR A 144 1.89 -20.13 0.81
C THR A 144 1.77 -18.91 1.70
N VAL A 145 1.81 -17.69 1.13
CA VAL A 145 1.60 -16.45 1.89
C VAL A 145 0.14 -16.33 2.35
N LYS A 146 -0.81 -16.70 1.49
CA LYS A 146 -2.24 -16.75 1.83
C LYS A 146 -2.51 -17.72 2.98
N GLU A 147 -1.88 -18.90 2.97
CA GLU A 147 -1.96 -19.89 4.06
C GLU A 147 -1.50 -19.28 5.40
N LEU A 148 -0.36 -18.60 5.43
CA LEU A 148 0.12 -17.91 6.63
C LEU A 148 -0.87 -16.83 7.11
N ALA A 149 -1.39 -16.02 6.19
CA ALA A 149 -2.35 -14.98 6.49
C ALA A 149 -3.63 -15.53 7.13
N LEU A 150 -4.18 -16.63 6.57
CA LEU A 150 -5.35 -17.34 7.10
C LEU A 150 -5.08 -17.89 8.50
N ASN A 151 -3.95 -18.56 8.71
CA ASN A 151 -3.57 -19.17 9.99
C ASN A 151 -3.44 -18.12 11.11
N ARG A 152 -2.99 -16.92 10.77
CA ARG A 152 -2.77 -15.81 11.71
C ARG A 152 -3.86 -14.74 11.68
N ARG A 153 -4.91 -14.95 10.85
CA ARG A 153 -6.05 -14.03 10.69
C ARG A 153 -5.62 -12.62 10.28
N VAL A 154 -4.52 -12.47 9.53
CA VAL A 154 -4.05 -11.20 8.97
C VAL A 154 -4.64 -11.07 7.57
N LEU A 155 -5.91 -10.69 7.48
CA LEU A 155 -6.73 -10.80 6.27
C LEU A 155 -7.01 -9.47 5.59
N THR A 156 -6.74 -8.34 6.24
CA THR A 156 -7.00 -7.02 5.64
C THR A 156 -6.21 -6.80 4.35
N GLY A 157 -6.78 -6.01 3.48
CA GLY A 157 -6.15 -5.55 2.25
C GLY A 157 -6.68 -4.19 1.84
N LYS A 158 -6.09 -3.60 0.81
CA LYS A 158 -6.45 -2.23 0.41
C LYS A 158 -6.32 -1.99 -1.08
N TRP A 159 -7.28 -1.26 -1.63
CA TRP A 159 -7.14 -0.58 -2.91
C TRP A 159 -6.29 0.67 -2.74
N LEU A 160 -5.32 0.83 -3.62
CA LEU A 160 -4.37 1.94 -3.68
C LEU A 160 -4.64 2.76 -4.94
N MET A 161 -4.69 4.07 -4.80
CA MET A 161 -4.75 5.00 -5.91
C MET A 161 -3.79 6.15 -5.69
N HIS A 162 -2.99 6.47 -6.70
CA HIS A 162 -1.99 7.52 -6.66
C HIS A 162 -2.46 8.69 -7.52
N LEU A 163 -2.65 9.85 -6.90
CA LEU A 163 -3.18 11.05 -7.51
C LEU A 163 -2.24 12.23 -7.31
N ASP A 164 -2.21 13.11 -8.30
CA ASP A 164 -1.49 14.37 -8.18
C ASP A 164 -2.08 15.21 -7.05
N SER A 165 -1.24 15.93 -6.32
CA SER A 165 -1.67 16.86 -5.27
C SER A 165 -2.58 17.95 -5.82
N GLY A 166 -3.47 18.50 -4.99
CA GLY A 166 -4.43 19.51 -5.35
C GLY A 166 -5.82 18.95 -5.67
N PHE A 167 -6.51 19.53 -6.64
CA PHE A 167 -7.91 19.23 -6.92
C PHE A 167 -8.23 17.75 -7.12
N LYS A 168 -7.35 16.99 -7.79
CA LYS A 168 -7.61 15.57 -8.10
C LYS A 168 -7.70 14.72 -6.84
N VAL A 169 -6.73 14.85 -5.93
CA VAL A 169 -6.72 14.08 -4.68
C VAL A 169 -7.83 14.54 -3.74
N ASP A 170 -8.06 15.86 -3.62
CA ASP A 170 -9.11 16.41 -2.74
C ASP A 170 -10.51 15.99 -3.19
N HIS A 171 -10.76 15.99 -4.51
CA HIS A 171 -12.03 15.54 -5.06
C HIS A 171 -12.28 14.06 -4.81
N ALA A 172 -11.29 13.21 -5.10
CA ALA A 172 -11.38 11.77 -4.87
C ALA A 172 -11.55 11.45 -3.39
N TRP A 173 -10.73 12.07 -2.53
CA TRP A 173 -10.82 11.91 -1.08
C TRP A 173 -12.19 12.27 -0.52
N ARG A 174 -12.74 13.41 -0.94
CA ARG A 174 -14.08 13.84 -0.51
C ARG A 174 -15.16 12.79 -0.78
N GLY A 175 -15.15 12.19 -1.96
CA GLY A 175 -16.09 11.12 -2.33
C GLY A 175 -15.89 9.86 -1.49
N ILE A 176 -14.64 9.43 -1.32
CA ILE A 176 -14.28 8.21 -0.57
C ILE A 176 -14.56 8.40 0.93
N ALA A 177 -14.21 9.54 1.49
CA ALA A 177 -14.45 9.85 2.90
C ALA A 177 -15.96 9.87 3.24
N ARG A 178 -16.81 10.40 2.33
CA ARG A 178 -18.28 10.33 2.47
C ARG A 178 -18.79 8.90 2.37
N ALA A 179 -18.24 8.09 1.45
CA ALA A 179 -18.60 6.68 1.35
C ALA A 179 -18.24 5.89 2.64
N ALA A 180 -17.14 6.25 3.30
CA ALA A 180 -16.78 5.70 4.60
C ALA A 180 -17.73 6.16 5.71
N LEU A 181 -18.06 7.46 5.77
CA LEU A 181 -19.06 7.99 6.72
C LEU A 181 -20.44 7.32 6.56
N GLU A 182 -20.83 6.97 5.34
CA GLU A 182 -22.09 6.30 5.02
C GLU A 182 -22.04 4.77 5.28
N GLY A 183 -20.91 4.23 5.68
CA GLY A 183 -20.73 2.81 5.97
C GLY A 183 -20.59 1.91 4.74
N ARG A 184 -20.43 2.50 3.54
CA ARG A 184 -20.16 1.76 2.29
C ARG A 184 -18.70 1.30 2.19
N ILE A 185 -17.82 1.92 2.95
CA ILE A 185 -16.40 1.60 3.14
C ILE A 185 -16.16 1.55 4.65
N GLY A 186 -15.44 0.53 5.13
CA GLY A 186 -15.10 0.42 6.54
C GLY A 186 -14.09 1.46 6.99
N VAL A 187 -12.99 1.58 6.25
CA VAL A 187 -11.88 2.50 6.54
C VAL A 187 -11.26 3.01 5.25
N ALA A 188 -10.91 4.28 5.25
CA ALA A 188 -10.05 4.86 4.22
C ALA A 188 -9.02 5.80 4.86
N LYS A 189 -7.84 5.92 4.24
CA LYS A 189 -6.83 6.91 4.60
C LYS A 189 -6.20 7.53 3.36
N VAL A 190 -5.68 8.74 3.50
CA VAL A 190 -4.95 9.45 2.45
C VAL A 190 -3.68 10.05 3.02
N SER A 191 -2.59 10.03 2.24
CA SER A 191 -1.36 10.70 2.63
C SER A 191 -1.55 12.23 2.56
N PRO A 192 -0.99 12.99 3.52
CA PRO A 192 -0.89 14.44 3.42
C PRO A 192 0.04 14.86 2.27
N CYS A 193 0.08 16.15 1.93
CA CYS A 193 0.97 16.64 0.88
C CYS A 193 2.41 16.75 1.36
N CYS A 194 3.35 16.60 0.42
CA CYS A 194 4.76 16.92 0.59
C CYS A 194 5.07 18.08 -0.35
N PRO A 195 5.06 19.34 0.13
CA PRO A 195 5.17 20.52 -0.72
C PRO A 195 6.42 20.54 -1.62
N ASP A 196 7.53 20.00 -1.12
CA ASP A 196 8.83 20.00 -1.81
C ASP A 196 9.04 18.74 -2.69
N SER A 197 7.98 17.98 -2.95
CA SER A 197 8.05 16.73 -3.69
C SER A 197 6.99 16.67 -4.78
N GLU A 198 7.37 16.27 -5.98
CA GLU A 198 6.44 15.96 -7.08
C GLU A 198 5.71 14.61 -6.89
N ARG A 199 5.86 14.01 -5.73
CA ARG A 199 5.25 12.70 -5.43
C ARG A 199 3.72 12.78 -5.40
N LYS A 200 3.11 11.76 -5.98
CA LYS A 200 1.66 11.59 -5.89
C LYS A 200 1.25 11.24 -4.47
N GLN A 201 0.13 11.79 -4.06
CA GLN A 201 -0.53 11.37 -2.83
C GLN A 201 -1.25 10.04 -3.06
N VAL A 202 -1.27 9.20 -2.03
CA VAL A 202 -1.93 7.90 -2.09
C VAL A 202 -3.19 7.88 -1.23
N ILE A 203 -4.30 7.40 -1.80
CA ILE A 203 -5.50 7.05 -1.05
C ILE A 203 -5.55 5.53 -0.91
N CYS A 204 -5.78 5.04 0.30
CA CYS A 204 -5.95 3.63 0.64
C CYS A 204 -7.41 3.40 1.07
N VAL A 205 -8.08 2.45 0.44
CA VAL A 205 -9.43 2.00 0.83
C VAL A 205 -9.35 0.55 1.25
N TYR A 206 -9.66 0.28 2.51
CA TYR A 206 -9.46 -1.03 3.11
C TYR A 206 -10.66 -1.95 2.94
N THR A 207 -10.38 -3.24 2.82
CA THR A 207 -11.32 -4.35 2.98
C THR A 207 -10.90 -5.23 4.16
N GLU A 208 -11.82 -5.95 4.74
CA GLU A 208 -11.59 -6.79 5.92
C GLU A 208 -10.90 -8.11 5.57
N ASP A 209 -11.21 -8.66 4.37
CA ASP A 209 -10.68 -9.95 3.93
C ASP A 209 -10.28 -9.92 2.45
N PHE A 210 -8.96 -9.95 2.20
CA PHE A 210 -8.41 -9.99 0.84
C PHE A 210 -8.65 -11.32 0.12
N THR A 211 -9.03 -12.37 0.85
CA THR A 211 -9.34 -13.68 0.27
C THR A 211 -10.81 -13.79 -0.18
N ASN A 212 -11.63 -12.81 0.24
CA ASN A 212 -13.01 -12.67 -0.20
C ASN A 212 -13.06 -11.76 -1.45
N GLU A 213 -13.06 -12.39 -2.63
CA GLU A 213 -13.06 -11.67 -3.92
C GLU A 213 -14.28 -10.75 -4.05
N GLU A 214 -15.46 -11.16 -3.64
CA GLU A 214 -16.68 -10.36 -3.70
C GLU A 214 -16.51 -9.03 -2.93
N GLN A 215 -15.96 -9.09 -1.70
CA GLN A 215 -15.69 -7.90 -0.89
C GLN A 215 -14.70 -6.95 -1.57
N VAL A 216 -13.66 -7.51 -2.22
CA VAL A 216 -12.67 -6.73 -2.98
C VAL A 216 -13.32 -6.03 -4.18
N LEU A 217 -14.18 -6.73 -4.94
CA LEU A 217 -14.87 -6.18 -6.11
C LEU A 217 -15.92 -5.13 -5.72
N VAL A 218 -16.68 -5.36 -4.64
CA VAL A 218 -17.65 -4.38 -4.10
C VAL A 218 -16.93 -3.08 -3.69
N ALA A 219 -15.76 -3.18 -3.06
CA ALA A 219 -14.98 -2.00 -2.69
C ALA A 219 -14.52 -1.20 -3.93
N ASP A 220 -14.08 -1.86 -5.02
CA ASP A 220 -13.78 -1.19 -6.30
C ASP A 220 -15.03 -0.45 -6.84
N ALA A 221 -16.18 -1.11 -6.87
CA ALA A 221 -17.41 -0.51 -7.36
C ALA A 221 -17.80 0.73 -6.55
N VAL A 222 -17.66 0.71 -5.21
CA VAL A 222 -17.90 1.88 -4.35
C VAL A 222 -16.92 3.00 -4.67
N ILE A 223 -15.62 2.72 -4.83
CA ILE A 223 -14.62 3.71 -5.22
C ILE A 223 -14.99 4.33 -6.57
N ARG A 224 -15.36 3.51 -7.58
CA ARG A 224 -15.75 3.99 -8.91
C ARG A 224 -17.00 4.86 -8.89
N ALA A 225 -17.97 4.53 -8.04
CA ALA A 225 -19.18 5.33 -7.84
C ALA A 225 -18.90 6.74 -7.30
N THR A 226 -17.75 6.99 -6.66
CA THR A 226 -17.31 8.33 -6.24
C THR A 226 -16.73 9.17 -7.39
N GLY A 227 -16.63 8.61 -8.61
CA GLY A 227 -16.10 9.30 -9.79
C GLY A 227 -14.62 9.06 -10.06
N VAL A 228 -13.95 8.22 -9.27
CA VAL A 228 -12.53 7.84 -9.47
C VAL A 228 -12.39 7.02 -10.75
N LYS A 229 -11.48 7.45 -11.67
CA LYS A 229 -11.21 6.80 -12.96
C LYS A 229 -9.75 6.39 -13.14
N CYS A 230 -8.86 6.76 -12.22
CA CYS A 230 -7.45 6.36 -12.29
C CYS A 230 -7.28 4.85 -12.12
N LEU A 231 -6.09 4.36 -12.43
CA LEU A 231 -5.69 2.99 -12.13
C LEU A 231 -5.75 2.73 -10.62
N LEU A 232 -6.35 1.61 -10.23
CA LEU A 232 -6.33 1.10 -8.86
C LEU A 232 -5.51 -0.19 -8.80
N SER A 233 -4.77 -0.35 -7.71
CA SER A 233 -4.01 -1.58 -7.43
C SER A 233 -4.39 -2.10 -6.05
N TYR A 234 -4.67 -3.39 -5.92
CA TYR A 234 -5.05 -3.97 -4.64
C TYR A 234 -3.90 -4.76 -4.02
N LYS A 235 -3.55 -4.40 -2.78
CA LYS A 235 -2.47 -5.02 -2.03
C LYS A 235 -2.98 -5.60 -0.71
N PRO A 236 -2.77 -6.91 -0.42
CA PRO A 236 -3.04 -7.47 0.90
C PRO A 236 -2.07 -6.90 1.94
N ASP A 237 -2.54 -6.64 3.15
CA ASP A 237 -1.69 -6.10 4.22
C ASP A 237 -0.62 -7.08 4.69
N VAL A 238 -0.87 -8.38 4.60
CA VAL A 238 0.14 -9.42 4.83
C VAL A 238 1.41 -9.16 4.02
N TYR A 239 1.31 -8.68 2.79
CA TYR A 239 2.48 -8.32 1.98
C TYR A 239 3.26 -7.13 2.56
N THR A 240 2.57 -6.17 3.17
CA THR A 240 3.21 -5.05 3.85
C THR A 240 3.98 -5.52 5.08
N TYR A 241 3.37 -6.37 5.90
CA TYR A 241 4.00 -6.92 7.11
C TYR A 241 5.17 -7.85 6.84
N LEU A 242 5.17 -8.54 5.68
CA LEU A 242 6.23 -9.46 5.27
C LEU A 242 7.30 -8.83 4.37
N GLY A 243 7.20 -7.52 4.09
CA GLY A 243 8.16 -6.82 3.24
C GLY A 243 8.10 -7.21 1.76
N ILE A 244 6.93 -7.68 1.28
CA ILE A 244 6.73 -8.04 -0.14
C ILE A 244 6.36 -6.78 -0.92
N TYR A 245 7.36 -6.22 -1.62
CA TYR A 245 7.27 -5.04 -2.47
C TYR A 245 7.69 -5.39 -3.90
N ARG A 246 7.84 -4.37 -4.76
CA ARG A 246 8.37 -4.56 -6.12
C ARG A 246 9.78 -5.13 -6.02
N ASP A 247 10.13 -5.98 -6.98
CA ASP A 247 11.45 -6.61 -7.10
C ASP A 247 11.85 -7.48 -5.90
N ASN A 248 10.84 -8.05 -5.20
CA ASN A 248 11.10 -9.00 -4.14
C ASN A 248 11.72 -10.31 -4.68
N ARG A 249 12.62 -10.90 -3.89
CA ARG A 249 13.37 -12.11 -4.27
C ARG A 249 12.54 -13.35 -4.57
N TRP A 250 11.25 -13.33 -4.24
CA TRP A 250 10.32 -14.44 -4.49
C TRP A 250 9.52 -14.25 -5.80
N HIS A 251 9.77 -13.14 -6.53
CA HIS A 251 9.07 -12.80 -7.77
C HIS A 251 7.55 -12.74 -7.62
N LEU A 252 7.05 -12.46 -6.41
CA LEU A 252 5.64 -12.26 -6.18
C LEU A 252 5.20 -10.89 -6.73
N CYS A 253 4.07 -10.87 -7.43
CA CYS A 253 3.47 -9.61 -7.84
C CYS A 253 3.06 -8.82 -6.58
N PRO A 254 3.52 -7.57 -6.39
CA PRO A 254 3.30 -6.82 -5.15
C PRO A 254 1.83 -6.42 -4.94
N THR A 255 0.99 -6.56 -5.96
CA THR A 255 -0.46 -6.34 -5.93
C THR A 255 -1.17 -7.52 -6.56
N ILE A 256 -2.30 -7.96 -5.99
CA ILE A 256 -3.02 -9.15 -6.44
C ILE A 256 -4.19 -8.85 -7.38
N TYR A 257 -4.68 -7.58 -7.38
CA TYR A 257 -5.64 -7.12 -8.39
C TYR A 257 -5.22 -5.77 -8.95
N GLU A 258 -5.59 -5.53 -10.21
CA GLU A 258 -5.46 -4.26 -10.90
C GLU A 258 -6.81 -3.92 -11.55
N SER A 259 -7.33 -2.72 -11.26
CA SER A 259 -8.59 -2.25 -11.82
C SER A 259 -8.35 -1.05 -12.74
N LYS A 260 -8.75 -1.17 -14.01
CA LYS A 260 -8.74 -0.11 -15.01
C LYS A 260 -10.17 0.31 -15.36
N PHE A 261 -10.45 1.61 -15.32
CA PHE A 261 -11.74 2.12 -15.74
C PHE A 261 -11.77 2.22 -17.26
N ASP A 262 -12.66 1.45 -17.89
CA ASP A 262 -12.83 1.42 -19.33
C ASP A 262 -13.82 2.52 -19.76
N LEU A 263 -13.30 3.51 -20.50
CA LEU A 263 -14.08 4.64 -21.01
C LEU A 263 -14.75 4.33 -22.36
N GLU A 264 -14.31 3.27 -23.03
CA GLU A 264 -14.79 2.89 -24.36
C GLU A 264 -15.98 1.92 -24.30
N CYS A 265 -16.16 1.20 -23.19
CA CYS A 265 -17.29 0.33 -22.96
C CYS A 265 -18.60 1.09 -22.73
N ILE A 266 -19.72 0.54 -23.21
CA ILE A 266 -21.07 1.03 -22.91
C ILE A 266 -21.90 -0.12 -22.33
N PRO A 267 -22.35 -0.04 -21.05
CA PRO A 267 -22.06 1.01 -20.07
C PRO A 267 -20.59 1.01 -19.64
N ARG A 268 -20.08 2.18 -19.24
CA ARG A 268 -18.72 2.31 -18.72
C ARG A 268 -18.55 1.47 -17.46
N ARG A 269 -17.48 0.71 -17.37
CA ARG A 269 -17.21 -0.21 -16.26
C ARG A 269 -15.71 -0.31 -15.94
N SER A 270 -15.39 -0.85 -14.79
CA SER A 270 -14.03 -1.31 -14.48
C SER A 270 -13.76 -2.66 -15.16
N ARG A 271 -12.51 -2.85 -15.58
CA ARG A 271 -11.93 -4.16 -15.87
C ARG A 271 -10.95 -4.50 -14.77
N ILE A 272 -11.22 -5.57 -14.05
CA ILE A 272 -10.40 -6.00 -12.93
C ILE A 272 -9.66 -7.28 -13.31
N ILE A 273 -8.33 -7.23 -13.21
CA ILE A 273 -7.45 -8.35 -13.51
C ILE A 273 -6.89 -8.90 -12.19
N ASN A 274 -7.10 -10.18 -11.94
CA ASN A 274 -6.39 -10.91 -10.91
C ASN A 274 -4.97 -11.15 -11.41
N LYS A 275 -3.98 -10.57 -10.74
CA LYS A 275 -2.56 -10.60 -11.13
C LYS A 275 -1.85 -11.89 -10.71
N VAL A 276 -2.48 -12.70 -9.86
CA VAL A 276 -1.92 -13.99 -9.41
C VAL A 276 -2.03 -15.03 -10.54
N ASN A 277 -3.19 -15.09 -11.19
CA ASN A 277 -3.46 -16.05 -12.26
C ASN A 277 -3.67 -15.39 -13.64
N ASN A 278 -3.56 -14.07 -13.71
CA ASN A 278 -3.73 -13.26 -14.93
C ASN A 278 -5.11 -13.44 -15.59
N THR A 279 -6.17 -13.53 -14.79
CA THR A 279 -7.57 -13.66 -15.26
C THR A 279 -8.36 -12.37 -15.02
N GLU A 280 -9.30 -12.07 -15.92
CA GLU A 280 -10.30 -11.01 -15.69
C GLU A 280 -11.41 -11.56 -14.78
N VAL A 281 -11.76 -10.78 -13.74
CA VAL A 281 -12.73 -11.16 -12.69
C VAL A 281 -13.99 -10.31 -12.69
N THR A 282 -14.26 -9.56 -13.79
CA THR A 282 -15.47 -8.71 -13.96
C THR A 282 -16.22 -9.06 -15.21
#